data_979f11ea4616707bed7d2a0e854f98d4
#
_entry.id   979f11ea4616707bed7d2a0e854f98d4
#
_cell.length_a   1.000
_cell.length_b   1.000
_cell.length_c   1.000
_cell.angle_alpha   90.00
_cell.angle_beta   90.00
_cell.angle_gamma   90.00
#
_symmetry.space_group_name_H-M   'P 1'
#
loop_
_entity.id
_entity.type
_entity.pdbx_description
1 polymer ?
#
loop_
_entity_poly.entity_id
_entity_poly.type
_entity_poly.pdbx_seq_one_letter_code
_entity_poly.pdbx_strand_id
1 'polypeptide(L)'
;MKRINTISSIFLGLLTAGSLSYAQTIYTFTNANKTGRYGPSQSDINTAYSGTNLANSVTINTTGIQEWTVPASGVYTIEVWGARGGGANGSNYGKGARMKGDFSLTQGDVLRIVVGQMGGASNSGSGGGGTFVAKKTGSNLSQSTALIVAGGGGGVYTSSSASYQEDAVTSTNGQAGNQYSSGGKIGRAHV
;
A
#
# COMPACT_ATOMS: atom_id res chain seq x y z
N MET A 1 37.12 70.08 -27.84
CA MET A 1 37.39 68.70 -27.32
C MET A 1 36.22 68.28 -26.44
N LYS A 2 35.29 67.46 -26.96
CA LYS A 2 34.15 66.99 -26.20
C LYS A 2 34.52 65.63 -25.60
N ARG A 3 34.47 65.44 -24.28
CA ARG A 3 34.62 64.14 -23.60
C ARG A 3 33.26 63.55 -23.43
N ILE A 4 33.05 62.32 -23.93
CA ILE A 4 31.87 61.51 -23.73
C ILE A 4 32.18 60.57 -22.55
N ASN A 5 31.46 60.72 -21.44
CA ASN A 5 31.51 59.78 -20.33
C ASN A 5 30.42 58.75 -20.56
N THR A 6 30.83 57.52 -20.87
CA THR A 6 29.93 56.36 -20.93
C THR A 6 29.86 55.73 -19.55
N ILE A 7 28.72 55.86 -18.88
CA ILE A 7 28.44 55.14 -17.63
C ILE A 7 27.88 53.79 -18.03
N SER A 8 28.69 52.74 -17.82
CA SER A 8 28.25 51.37 -17.98
C SER A 8 27.61 50.91 -16.66
N SER A 9 26.28 50.87 -16.61
CA SER A 9 25.55 50.29 -15.49
C SER A 9 25.51 48.77 -15.65
N ILE A 10 26.28 48.04 -14.83
CA ILE A 10 26.19 46.59 -14.72
C ILE A 10 24.99 46.31 -13.84
N PHE A 11 23.91 45.80 -14.42
CA PHE A 11 22.75 45.30 -13.69
C PHE A 11 23.10 43.88 -13.25
N LEU A 12 23.53 43.69 -12.00
CA LEU A 12 23.71 42.39 -11.37
C LEU A 12 22.32 41.89 -10.94
N GLY A 13 21.66 41.16 -11.82
CA GLY A 13 20.41 40.48 -11.47
C GLY A 13 20.70 39.38 -10.46
N LEU A 14 20.26 39.58 -9.22
CA LEU A 14 20.23 38.52 -8.18
C LEU A 14 19.18 37.48 -8.58
N LEU A 15 19.62 36.38 -9.19
CA LEU A 15 18.77 35.24 -9.46
C LEU A 15 18.50 34.55 -8.12
N THR A 16 17.37 34.87 -7.47
CA THR A 16 16.88 34.10 -6.34
C THR A 16 16.37 32.78 -6.90
N ALA A 17 17.16 31.72 -6.75
CA ALA A 17 16.70 30.35 -6.95
C ALA A 17 15.62 30.07 -5.88
N GLY A 18 14.37 30.39 -6.18
CA GLY A 18 13.25 29.93 -5.38
C GLY A 18 13.20 28.41 -5.45
N SER A 19 13.41 27.74 -4.33
CA SER A 19 13.15 26.32 -4.22
C SER A 19 11.66 26.10 -4.45
N LEU A 20 11.29 25.56 -5.62
CA LEU A 20 9.94 25.10 -5.90
C LEU A 20 9.68 23.92 -4.98
N SER A 21 9.01 24.17 -3.88
CA SER A 21 8.47 23.10 -3.03
C SER A 21 7.27 22.51 -3.77
N TYR A 22 7.49 21.38 -4.46
CA TYR A 22 6.39 20.61 -5.00
C TYR A 22 5.66 19.93 -3.85
N ALA A 23 4.40 20.28 -3.64
CA ALA A 23 3.55 19.56 -2.70
C ALA A 23 3.41 18.12 -3.17
N GLN A 24 3.82 17.16 -2.33
CA GLN A 24 3.67 15.74 -2.63
C GLN A 24 2.19 15.37 -2.60
N THR A 25 1.66 14.82 -3.68
CA THR A 25 0.30 14.27 -3.70
C THR A 25 0.31 12.86 -3.13
N ILE A 26 -0.51 12.61 -2.12
CA ILE A 26 -0.63 11.31 -1.46
C ILE A 26 -1.98 10.67 -1.85
N TYR A 27 -1.94 9.44 -2.34
CA TYR A 27 -3.11 8.62 -2.64
C TYR A 27 -3.20 7.50 -1.60
N THR A 28 -4.28 7.46 -0.81
CA THR A 28 -4.43 6.50 0.29
C THR A 28 -5.52 5.48 -0.05
N PHE A 29 -5.10 4.25 -0.34
CA PHE A 29 -5.99 3.12 -0.59
C PHE A 29 -6.27 2.36 0.71
N THR A 30 -7.54 2.01 0.94
CA THR A 30 -8.00 1.30 2.13
C THR A 30 -8.86 0.10 1.74
N ASN A 31 -9.23 -0.73 2.72
CA ASN A 31 -10.19 -1.80 2.53
C ASN A 31 -11.64 -1.32 2.40
N ALA A 32 -11.87 0.00 2.35
CA ALA A 32 -13.19 0.64 2.27
C ALA A 32 -14.16 0.14 3.36
N ASN A 33 -13.68 -0.04 4.58
CA ASN A 33 -14.42 -0.55 5.75
C ASN A 33 -15.00 -1.96 5.57
N LYS A 34 -14.55 -2.72 4.56
CA LYS A 34 -14.94 -4.12 4.41
C LYS A 34 -14.15 -5.03 5.34
N THR A 35 -14.84 -6.04 5.84
CA THR A 35 -14.29 -7.13 6.66
C THR A 35 -14.63 -8.47 6.04
N GLY A 36 -13.85 -9.51 6.33
CA GLY A 36 -14.06 -10.86 5.83
C GLY A 36 -13.32 -11.14 4.52
N ARG A 37 -13.65 -12.26 3.87
CA ARG A 37 -12.87 -12.79 2.75
C ARG A 37 -13.05 -12.04 1.42
N TYR A 38 -14.16 -11.34 1.26
CA TYR A 38 -14.45 -10.59 0.03
C TYR A 38 -14.12 -9.12 0.26
N GLY A 39 -13.34 -8.53 -0.60
CA GLY A 39 -13.01 -7.11 -0.53
C GLY A 39 -14.16 -6.20 -0.95
N PRO A 40 -13.89 -4.90 -1.15
CA PRO A 40 -14.90 -3.91 -1.47
C PRO A 40 -15.51 -4.11 -2.86
N SER A 41 -16.79 -3.75 -2.98
CA SER A 41 -17.48 -3.51 -4.24
C SER A 41 -17.25 -2.08 -4.75
N GLN A 42 -17.72 -1.76 -5.96
CA GLN A 42 -17.65 -0.40 -6.49
C GLN A 42 -18.41 0.61 -5.60
N SER A 43 -19.57 0.22 -5.09
CA SER A 43 -20.36 1.08 -4.19
C SER A 43 -19.62 1.42 -2.89
N ASP A 44 -18.88 0.43 -2.34
CA ASP A 44 -18.10 0.64 -1.12
C ASP A 44 -16.96 1.63 -1.38
N ILE A 45 -16.26 1.50 -2.51
CA ILE A 45 -15.19 2.41 -2.92
C ILE A 45 -15.73 3.82 -3.16
N ASN A 46 -16.84 3.96 -3.87
CA ASN A 46 -17.44 5.27 -4.11
C ASN A 46 -17.78 6.00 -2.81
N THR A 47 -18.27 5.26 -1.82
CA THR A 47 -18.55 5.81 -0.49
C THR A 47 -17.26 6.16 0.27
N ALA A 48 -16.31 5.23 0.34
CA ALA A 48 -15.09 5.39 1.13
C ALA A 48 -14.18 6.51 0.60
N TYR A 49 -14.15 6.72 -0.71
CA TYR A 49 -13.28 7.73 -1.33
C TYR A 49 -13.98 9.03 -1.69
N SER A 50 -15.27 9.17 -1.33
CA SER A 50 -16.00 10.43 -1.47
C SER A 50 -15.25 11.57 -0.75
N GLY A 51 -15.01 12.69 -1.45
CA GLY A 51 -14.28 13.83 -0.89
C GLY A 51 -12.76 13.66 -0.80
N THR A 52 -12.20 12.58 -1.33
CA THR A 52 -10.74 12.37 -1.44
C THR A 52 -10.26 12.58 -2.88
N ASN A 53 -8.93 12.59 -3.09
CA ASN A 53 -8.35 12.64 -4.45
C ASN A 53 -8.48 11.30 -5.22
N LEU A 54 -9.04 10.28 -4.61
CA LEU A 54 -9.40 9.01 -5.25
C LEU A 54 -10.88 8.96 -5.70
N ALA A 55 -11.68 9.99 -5.39
CA ALA A 55 -13.09 10.04 -5.79
C ALA A 55 -13.24 9.84 -7.31
N ASN A 56 -14.07 8.87 -7.71
CA ASN A 56 -14.31 8.49 -9.11
C ASN A 56 -13.08 8.03 -9.91
N SER A 57 -11.93 7.82 -9.25
CA SER A 57 -10.67 7.44 -9.92
C SER A 57 -10.32 5.97 -9.74
N VAL A 58 -11.11 5.21 -8.98
CA VAL A 58 -10.88 3.79 -8.68
C VAL A 58 -12.03 2.95 -9.19
N THR A 59 -11.72 1.89 -9.93
CA THR A 59 -12.70 0.96 -10.52
C THR A 59 -12.55 -0.43 -9.90
N ILE A 60 -13.68 -1.09 -9.63
CA ILE A 60 -13.74 -2.49 -9.18
C ILE A 60 -14.32 -3.36 -10.32
N ASN A 61 -13.46 -3.93 -11.14
CA ASN A 61 -13.84 -4.92 -12.16
C ASN A 61 -13.94 -6.33 -11.58
N THR A 62 -13.22 -6.60 -10.51
CA THR A 62 -13.29 -7.83 -9.72
C THR A 62 -13.39 -7.45 -8.25
N THR A 63 -14.38 -7.96 -7.55
CA THR A 63 -14.61 -7.66 -6.13
C THR A 63 -13.31 -7.77 -5.32
N GLY A 64 -12.98 -6.72 -4.57
CA GLY A 64 -11.79 -6.65 -3.73
C GLY A 64 -10.52 -6.17 -4.43
N ILE A 65 -10.52 -6.04 -5.75
CA ILE A 65 -9.38 -5.53 -6.51
C ILE A 65 -9.68 -4.11 -6.99
N GLN A 66 -8.95 -3.16 -6.48
CA GLN A 66 -9.04 -1.75 -6.83
C GLN A 66 -8.12 -1.49 -8.02
N GLU A 67 -8.67 -1.09 -9.16
CA GLU A 67 -7.89 -0.66 -10.32
C GLU A 67 -7.82 0.87 -10.32
N TRP A 68 -6.59 1.41 -10.37
CA TRP A 68 -6.31 2.84 -10.40
C TRP A 68 -5.36 3.17 -11.54
N THR A 69 -5.72 4.17 -12.33
CA THR A 69 -4.90 4.64 -13.44
C THR A 69 -3.95 5.74 -12.97
N VAL A 70 -2.67 5.57 -13.23
CA VAL A 70 -1.59 6.51 -12.90
C VAL A 70 -1.83 7.83 -13.64
N PRO A 71 -2.01 8.96 -12.93
CA PRO A 71 -2.40 10.23 -13.55
C PRO A 71 -1.25 10.98 -14.25
N ALA A 72 0.00 10.71 -13.89
CA ALA A 72 1.18 11.34 -14.49
C ALA A 72 2.39 10.41 -14.40
N SER A 73 3.29 10.50 -15.37
CA SER A 73 4.56 9.75 -15.32
C SER A 73 5.47 10.31 -14.23
N GLY A 74 6.18 9.43 -13.52
CA GLY A 74 7.12 9.83 -12.47
C GLY A 74 7.54 8.66 -11.57
N VAL A 75 8.32 8.99 -10.55
CA VAL A 75 8.68 8.05 -9.48
C VAL A 75 7.63 8.13 -8.38
N TYR A 76 7.01 7.00 -8.09
CA TYR A 76 6.01 6.84 -7.04
C TYR A 76 6.60 6.05 -5.89
N THR A 77 6.65 6.64 -4.70
CA THR A 77 6.93 5.89 -3.49
C THR A 77 5.67 5.16 -3.06
N ILE A 78 5.70 3.82 -3.11
CA ILE A 78 4.58 2.97 -2.69
C ILE A 78 4.92 2.37 -1.33
N GLU A 79 4.02 2.55 -0.37
CA GLU A 79 4.12 1.97 0.96
C GLU A 79 2.87 1.15 1.25
N VAL A 80 3.07 -0.08 1.71
CA VAL A 80 1.99 -1.04 1.95
C VAL A 80 2.13 -1.70 3.31
N TRP A 81 0.98 -1.97 3.95
CA TRP A 81 0.89 -2.69 5.22
C TRP A 81 0.01 -3.93 5.04
N GLY A 82 0.50 -5.07 5.44
CA GLY A 82 -0.35 -6.24 5.63
C GLY A 82 -1.28 -6.04 6.82
N ALA A 83 -2.43 -6.68 6.80
CA ALA A 83 -3.38 -6.60 7.90
C ALA A 83 -2.92 -7.43 9.11
N ARG A 84 -3.34 -7.03 10.30
CA ARG A 84 -3.12 -7.81 11.52
C ARG A 84 -3.95 -9.10 11.51
N GLY A 85 -3.47 -10.11 12.20
CA GLY A 85 -4.26 -11.30 12.50
C GLY A 85 -5.39 -11.01 13.49
N GLY A 86 -6.25 -11.97 13.72
CA GLY A 86 -7.30 -11.98 14.73
C GLY A 86 -6.89 -12.70 16.01
N GLY A 87 -7.58 -12.38 17.11
CA GLY A 87 -7.42 -13.05 18.42
C GLY A 87 -8.65 -12.78 19.28
N ALA A 88 -8.91 -13.66 20.27
CA ALA A 88 -10.18 -13.62 21.02
C ALA A 88 -10.42 -12.37 21.84
N ASN A 89 -9.39 -11.74 22.35
CA ASN A 89 -9.53 -10.61 23.26
C ASN A 89 -9.00 -9.28 22.69
N GLY A 90 -8.76 -9.20 21.39
CA GLY A 90 -8.31 -7.97 20.73
C GLY A 90 -6.90 -7.50 21.11
N SER A 91 -6.23 -8.18 22.05
CA SER A 91 -4.96 -7.72 22.63
C SER A 91 -3.73 -8.44 22.06
N ASN A 92 -3.86 -9.66 21.62
CA ASN A 92 -2.77 -10.47 21.08
C ASN A 92 -3.08 -10.84 19.63
N TYR A 93 -2.33 -10.34 18.70
CA TYR A 93 -2.43 -10.63 17.27
C TYR A 93 -1.08 -10.39 16.59
N GLY A 94 -0.77 -11.18 15.60
CA GLY A 94 0.39 -10.92 14.75
C GLY A 94 0.17 -9.66 13.90
N LYS A 95 1.17 -8.81 13.80
CA LYS A 95 1.16 -7.61 12.95
C LYS A 95 1.48 -7.99 11.52
N GLY A 96 0.86 -7.31 10.56
CA GLY A 96 1.27 -7.39 9.17
C GLY A 96 2.62 -6.71 8.92
N ALA A 97 3.32 -7.16 7.87
CA ALA A 97 4.55 -6.53 7.42
C ALA A 97 4.28 -5.12 6.90
N ARG A 98 5.30 -4.26 6.97
CA ARG A 98 5.33 -2.95 6.30
C ARG A 98 6.43 -2.97 5.25
N MET A 99 6.09 -2.66 4.02
CA MET A 99 7.01 -2.61 2.89
C MET A 99 6.93 -1.26 2.21
N LYS A 100 8.08 -0.76 1.72
CA LYS A 100 8.16 0.53 1.02
C LYS A 100 9.18 0.45 -0.10
N GLY A 101 8.88 1.06 -1.24
CA GLY A 101 9.79 1.12 -2.39
C GLY A 101 9.41 2.23 -3.36
N ASP A 102 10.34 2.58 -4.25
CA ASP A 102 10.16 3.58 -5.29
C ASP A 102 10.04 2.90 -6.65
N PHE A 103 9.04 3.31 -7.43
CA PHE A 103 8.68 2.69 -8.71
C PHE A 103 8.50 3.75 -9.78
N SER A 104 9.18 3.58 -10.92
CA SER A 104 8.95 4.40 -12.10
C SER A 104 7.66 3.95 -12.79
N LEU A 105 6.65 4.81 -12.78
CA LEU A 105 5.36 4.56 -13.41
C LEU A 105 5.13 5.58 -14.53
N THR A 106 4.42 5.15 -15.56
CA THR A 106 4.05 5.99 -16.72
C THR A 106 2.58 6.37 -16.60
N GLN A 107 2.24 7.58 -17.04
CA GLN A 107 0.84 8.01 -17.15
C GLN A 107 0.04 6.99 -17.97
N GLY A 108 -1.13 6.60 -17.44
CA GLY A 108 -1.97 5.59 -18.05
C GLY A 108 -1.67 4.15 -17.60
N ASP A 109 -0.57 3.87 -16.88
CA ASP A 109 -0.39 2.59 -16.23
C ASP A 109 -1.56 2.31 -15.30
N VAL A 110 -2.04 1.07 -15.26
CA VAL A 110 -3.11 0.68 -14.34
C VAL A 110 -2.51 -0.17 -13.23
N LEU A 111 -2.69 0.27 -11.99
CA LEU A 111 -2.32 -0.51 -10.81
C LEU A 111 -3.52 -1.30 -10.31
N ARG A 112 -3.32 -2.59 -10.02
CA ARG A 112 -4.23 -3.47 -9.31
C ARG A 112 -3.79 -3.52 -7.85
N ILE A 113 -4.69 -3.12 -6.96
CA ILE A 113 -4.41 -2.96 -5.53
C ILE A 113 -5.39 -3.82 -4.75
N VAL A 114 -4.86 -4.73 -3.93
CA VAL A 114 -5.62 -5.51 -2.95
C VAL A 114 -5.17 -5.08 -1.57
N VAL A 115 -6.07 -4.55 -0.77
CA VAL A 115 -5.78 -4.15 0.61
C VAL A 115 -6.19 -5.27 1.55
N GLY A 116 -5.22 -5.77 2.32
CA GLY A 116 -5.42 -6.84 3.28
C GLY A 116 -6.49 -6.49 4.32
N GLN A 117 -7.26 -7.49 4.72
CA GLN A 117 -8.27 -7.34 5.75
C GLN A 117 -7.84 -8.05 7.03
N MET A 118 -8.24 -7.49 8.15
CA MET A 118 -7.95 -8.01 9.48
C MET A 118 -8.52 -9.42 9.65
N GLY A 119 -7.80 -10.28 10.31
CA GLY A 119 -8.26 -11.61 10.69
C GLY A 119 -9.46 -11.55 11.63
N GLY A 120 -10.36 -12.53 11.52
CA GLY A 120 -11.55 -12.61 12.35
C GLY A 120 -11.21 -12.80 13.82
N ALA A 121 -11.95 -12.12 14.71
CA ALA A 121 -11.86 -12.29 16.15
C ALA A 121 -12.69 -13.52 16.57
N SER A 122 -12.04 -14.56 17.04
CA SER A 122 -12.65 -15.76 17.62
C SER A 122 -11.67 -16.38 18.60
N ASN A 123 -12.10 -17.40 19.34
CA ASN A 123 -11.20 -18.16 20.24
C ASN A 123 -9.99 -18.76 19.49
N SER A 124 -10.10 -18.91 18.17
CA SER A 124 -9.02 -19.29 17.28
C SER A 124 -8.92 -18.20 16.21
N GLY A 125 -8.16 -17.15 16.47
CA GLY A 125 -7.99 -16.04 15.54
C GLY A 125 -7.47 -16.51 14.18
N SER A 126 -7.99 -15.93 13.10
CA SER A 126 -7.50 -16.20 11.76
C SER A 126 -6.36 -15.24 11.39
N GLY A 127 -5.50 -15.62 10.45
CA GLY A 127 -4.48 -14.74 9.91
C GLY A 127 -5.06 -13.50 9.23
N GLY A 128 -4.32 -12.40 9.23
CA GLY A 128 -4.60 -11.20 8.46
C GLY A 128 -4.28 -11.38 6.99
N GLY A 129 -4.94 -10.63 6.12
CA GLY A 129 -4.69 -10.62 4.69
C GLY A 129 -3.44 -9.84 4.31
N GLY A 130 -2.75 -10.27 3.26
CA GLY A 130 -1.67 -9.50 2.64
C GLY A 130 -2.21 -8.33 1.82
N THR A 131 -1.37 -7.29 1.66
CA THR A 131 -1.61 -6.17 0.75
C THR A 131 -0.70 -6.31 -0.46
N PHE A 132 -1.28 -6.14 -1.65
CA PHE A 132 -0.61 -6.36 -2.92
C PHE A 132 -0.82 -5.15 -3.84
N VAL A 133 0.27 -4.71 -4.48
CA VAL A 133 0.21 -3.75 -5.59
C VAL A 133 0.91 -4.36 -6.79
N ALA A 134 0.20 -4.44 -7.90
CA ALA A 134 0.72 -4.97 -9.15
C ALA A 134 0.37 -4.05 -10.32
N LYS A 135 1.23 -3.97 -11.31
CA LYS A 135 0.96 -3.29 -12.59
C LYS A 135 0.23 -4.24 -13.53
N LYS A 136 -0.91 -3.82 -14.02
CA LYS A 136 -1.71 -4.54 -15.03
C LYS A 136 -0.96 -4.57 -16.36
N THR A 137 -0.77 -5.76 -16.92
CA THR A 137 -0.09 -5.95 -18.22
C THR A 137 -1.04 -6.51 -19.30
N GLY A 138 -2.26 -6.88 -18.90
CA GLY A 138 -3.29 -7.38 -19.80
C GLY A 138 -4.66 -7.45 -19.13
N SER A 139 -5.66 -7.98 -19.82
CA SER A 139 -7.05 -8.02 -19.35
C SER A 139 -7.27 -9.01 -18.20
N ASN A 140 -6.58 -10.16 -18.22
CA ASN A 140 -6.72 -11.18 -17.19
C ASN A 140 -5.99 -10.82 -15.90
N LEU A 141 -6.43 -11.33 -14.76
CA LEU A 141 -5.78 -11.09 -13.46
C LEU A 141 -4.35 -11.63 -13.41
N SER A 142 -4.09 -12.77 -14.06
CA SER A 142 -2.75 -13.35 -14.17
C SER A 142 -1.77 -12.49 -14.98
N GLN A 143 -2.29 -11.56 -15.79
CA GLN A 143 -1.51 -10.61 -16.54
C GLN A 143 -1.27 -9.36 -15.69
N SER A 144 -0.43 -9.52 -14.68
CA SER A 144 0.00 -8.45 -13.78
C SER A 144 1.43 -8.71 -13.32
N THR A 145 2.23 -7.66 -13.25
CA THR A 145 3.57 -7.70 -12.67
C THR A 145 3.51 -7.17 -11.25
N ALA A 146 3.89 -7.98 -10.28
CA ALA A 146 3.94 -7.55 -8.88
C ALA A 146 4.97 -6.41 -8.71
N LEU A 147 4.59 -5.35 -8.03
CA LEU A 147 5.46 -4.25 -7.66
C LEU A 147 5.90 -4.40 -6.21
N ILE A 148 4.94 -4.52 -5.28
CA ILE A 148 5.22 -4.60 -3.85
C ILE A 148 4.15 -5.42 -3.15
N VAL A 149 4.57 -6.20 -2.16
CA VAL A 149 3.69 -7.08 -1.37
C VAL A 149 4.05 -6.99 0.10
N ALA A 150 3.04 -6.84 0.96
CA ALA A 150 3.20 -6.95 2.40
C ALA A 150 2.36 -8.12 2.94
N GLY A 151 2.99 -9.06 3.63
CA GLY A 151 2.32 -10.20 4.25
C GLY A 151 1.44 -9.78 5.43
N GLY A 152 0.33 -10.47 5.64
CA GLY A 152 -0.51 -10.31 6.83
C GLY A 152 0.09 -11.00 8.07
N GLY A 153 -0.30 -10.56 9.26
CA GLY A 153 0.09 -11.17 10.53
C GLY A 153 -0.65 -12.47 10.84
N GLY A 154 -0.06 -13.33 11.65
CA GLY A 154 -0.67 -14.57 12.11
C GLY A 154 -1.85 -14.35 13.05
N GLY A 155 -2.80 -15.29 13.07
CA GLY A 155 -3.85 -15.33 14.08
C GLY A 155 -3.35 -15.99 15.37
N VAL A 156 -3.96 -15.63 16.51
CA VAL A 156 -3.55 -16.11 17.84
C VAL A 156 -4.67 -16.91 18.50
N TYR A 157 -4.31 -18.05 19.08
CA TYR A 157 -5.19 -18.87 19.89
C TYR A 157 -5.14 -18.46 21.37
N THR A 158 -6.28 -18.36 22.03
CA THR A 158 -6.40 -17.70 23.35
C THR A 158 -6.27 -18.60 24.56
N SER A 159 -6.01 -19.89 24.43
CA SER A 159 -6.11 -20.81 25.57
C SER A 159 -4.90 -20.83 26.51
N SER A 160 -3.89 -20.01 26.32
CA SER A 160 -2.74 -20.00 27.24
C SER A 160 -1.98 -18.66 27.26
N SER A 161 -1.35 -18.41 28.39
CA SER A 161 -0.45 -17.31 28.73
C SER A 161 0.77 -17.14 27.82
N ALA A 162 0.81 -17.80 26.68
CA ALA A 162 1.90 -17.73 25.73
C ALA A 162 1.63 -16.62 24.72
N SER A 163 2.36 -15.55 24.86
CA SER A 163 2.43 -14.41 23.92
C SER A 163 3.15 -14.81 22.62
N TYR A 164 2.53 -15.65 21.82
CA TYR A 164 3.05 -15.92 20.50
C TYR A 164 2.44 -14.93 19.52
N GLN A 165 3.10 -13.78 19.40
CA GLN A 165 2.81 -12.82 18.34
C GLN A 165 3.55 -13.29 17.09
N GLU A 166 2.80 -13.83 16.15
CA GLU A 166 3.33 -14.18 14.84
C GLU A 166 3.28 -12.95 13.93
N ASP A 167 4.18 -12.01 14.18
CA ASP A 167 4.34 -10.84 13.30
C ASP A 167 4.86 -11.31 11.93
N ALA A 168 4.33 -10.72 10.87
CA ALA A 168 4.86 -10.95 9.54
C ALA A 168 6.28 -10.37 9.43
N VAL A 169 7.15 -11.10 8.75
CA VAL A 169 8.54 -10.68 8.54
C VAL A 169 8.73 -10.09 7.15
N THR A 170 9.74 -9.23 7.00
CA THR A 170 10.11 -8.60 5.74
C THR A 170 11.15 -9.40 4.95
N SER A 171 11.58 -10.56 5.49
CA SER A 171 12.50 -11.47 4.81
C SER A 171 11.77 -12.31 3.74
N THR A 172 12.54 -12.88 2.81
CA THR A 172 12.02 -13.73 1.72
C THR A 172 11.40 -15.05 2.21
N ASN A 173 11.65 -15.44 3.45
CA ASN A 173 11.07 -16.62 4.08
C ASN A 173 10.07 -16.17 5.15
N GLY A 174 8.82 -16.63 5.06
CA GLY A 174 7.83 -16.47 6.12
C GLY A 174 8.27 -17.21 7.40
N GLN A 175 7.76 -16.80 8.55
CA GLN A 175 7.97 -17.52 9.80
C GLN A 175 7.22 -18.85 9.78
N ALA A 176 7.79 -19.87 10.42
CA ALA A 176 7.09 -21.12 10.69
C ALA A 176 6.02 -20.85 11.74
N GLY A 177 4.79 -21.36 11.53
CA GLY A 177 3.75 -21.35 12.55
C GLY A 177 4.20 -22.14 13.78
N ASN A 178 3.66 -21.75 14.93
CA ASN A 178 4.03 -22.38 16.20
C ASN A 178 3.58 -23.85 16.26
N GLN A 179 4.22 -24.63 17.11
CA GLN A 179 4.14 -26.11 17.24
C GLN A 179 2.72 -26.70 17.41
N TYR A 180 1.72 -25.89 17.68
CA TYR A 180 0.33 -26.33 17.89
C TYR A 180 -0.62 -26.01 16.73
N SER A 181 -0.15 -25.34 15.70
CA SER A 181 -0.93 -25.13 14.50
C SER A 181 -0.20 -25.75 13.31
N SER A 182 -0.83 -26.72 12.67
CA SER A 182 -0.52 -27.13 11.30
C SER A 182 -0.80 -25.98 10.31
N GLY A 183 -0.54 -24.74 10.75
CA GLY A 183 -0.74 -23.51 10.01
C GLY A 183 0.23 -23.41 8.84
N GLY A 184 -0.32 -23.24 7.67
CA GLY A 184 0.42 -23.10 6.43
C GLY A 184 1.46 -22.00 6.52
N LYS A 185 2.60 -22.21 5.86
CA LYS A 185 3.66 -21.20 5.68
C LYS A 185 3.06 -19.93 5.12
N ILE A 186 3.27 -18.81 5.81
CA ILE A 186 2.93 -17.49 5.30
C ILE A 186 3.73 -17.26 4.00
N GLY A 187 3.04 -16.89 2.94
CA GLY A 187 3.63 -16.80 1.61
C GLY A 187 4.82 -15.85 1.54
N ARG A 188 5.69 -16.11 0.56
CA ARG A 188 6.86 -15.27 0.26
C ARG A 188 6.44 -13.84 -0.03
N ALA A 189 7.09 -12.86 0.63
CA ALA A 189 7.15 -11.52 0.11
C ALA A 189 8.06 -11.53 -1.14
N HIS A 190 7.54 -11.06 -2.27
CA HIS A 190 8.33 -10.82 -3.48
C HIS A 190 8.56 -9.32 -3.61
N VAL A 191 9.81 -8.95 -3.78
CA VAL A 191 10.26 -7.63 -4.22
C VAL A 191 10.67 -7.76 -5.67
#